data_3b1da0e4d8ab068c4bf89a5fe8693469
#
_entry.id   3b1da0e4d8ab068c4bf89a5fe8693469
#
_cell.length_a   1.000
_cell.length_b   1.000
_cell.length_c   1.000
_cell.angle_alpha   90.00
_cell.angle_beta   90.00
_cell.angle_gamma   90.00
#
_symmetry.space_group_name_H-M   'P 1'
#
loop_
_entity.id
_entity.type
_entity.pdbx_description
1 polymer ?
#
loop_
_entity_poly.entity_id
_entity_poly.type
_entity_poly.pdbx_seq_one_letter_code
_entity_poly.pdbx_strand_id
1 'polypeptide(L)'
;MGLHLADGPVTLDDVPRLRSLGDVVALLAVAERLYVRFSAGPVADAGTESRDHESGCLLPGLSVNPLDPEPWWDRPVEHWVARQLCQYAHLMTPERFPWVLTGDVVGRGPDCEPLLDATTPVASVARSVVDEAAALYSRVFDSGDDGT
;
A
#
# COMPACT_ATOMS: atom_id res chain seq x y z
N MET A 1 -6.74 21.44 -21.56
CA MET A 1 -6.44 21.12 -21.38
C MET A 1 -5.75 20.71 -20.89
N GLY A 2 -5.64 20.44 -20.44
CA GLY A 2 -5.07 20.02 -19.93
C GLY A 2 -4.30 19.41 -20.01
N LEU A 3 -4.14 19.23 -20.16
CA LEU A 3 -3.56 18.64 -20.17
C LEU A 3 -2.45 18.57 -20.03
N HIS A 4 -2.20 18.95 -19.96
CA HIS A 4 -1.11 18.81 -19.79
C HIS A 4 -0.59 18.27 -19.01
N LEU A 5 -1.22 18.22 -18.60
CA LEU A 5 -0.91 17.47 -17.81
C LEU A 5 -0.09 16.38 -17.91
N ALA A 6 -0.07 15.80 -18.75
CA ALA A 6 0.74 14.67 -19.01
C ALA A 6 2.20 14.94 -18.94
N ASP A 7 2.55 16.11 -18.68
CA ASP A 7 3.92 16.49 -18.76
C ASP A 7 4.80 16.02 -17.63
N GLY A 8 4.23 15.51 -16.58
CA GLY A 8 5.04 15.07 -15.46
C GLY A 8 4.42 13.90 -14.78
N PRO A 9 5.16 13.22 -13.89
CA PRO A 9 4.59 12.13 -13.12
C PRO A 9 3.52 12.65 -12.19
N VAL A 10 2.50 11.83 -11.97
CA VAL A 10 1.48 12.10 -10.96
C VAL A 10 2.14 12.01 -9.59
N THR A 11 1.91 12.99 -8.75
CA THR A 11 2.47 12.99 -7.40
C THR A 11 1.36 12.78 -6.39
N LEU A 12 1.74 12.56 -5.13
CA LEU A 12 0.75 12.39 -4.08
C LEU A 12 -0.04 13.65 -3.77
N ASP A 13 0.45 14.80 -4.22
CA ASP A 13 -0.30 16.03 -4.08
C ASP A 13 -1.49 16.10 -5.03
N ASP A 14 -1.48 15.28 -6.07
CA ASP A 14 -2.51 15.27 -7.10
C ASP A 14 -3.62 14.25 -6.81
N VAL A 15 -3.50 13.48 -5.73
CA VAL A 15 -4.46 12.43 -5.42
C VAL A 15 -5.06 12.68 -4.04
N PRO A 16 -6.25 12.10 -3.77
CA PRO A 16 -6.87 12.29 -2.46
C PRO A 16 -6.05 11.70 -1.34
N ARG A 17 -6.21 12.26 -0.16
CA ARG A 17 -5.55 11.79 1.04
C ARG A 17 -6.55 11.02 1.89
N LEU A 18 -6.23 9.77 2.18
CA LEU A 18 -7.05 8.95 3.06
C LEU A 18 -6.71 9.31 4.51
N ARG A 19 -7.71 9.59 5.32
CA ARG A 19 -7.52 10.11 6.67
C ARG A 19 -8.04 9.19 7.77
N SER A 20 -8.72 8.13 7.38
CA SER A 20 -9.24 7.15 8.34
C SER A 20 -9.23 5.78 7.70
N LEU A 21 -9.30 4.76 8.54
CA LEU A 21 -9.40 3.40 8.04
C LEU A 21 -10.68 3.22 7.23
N GLY A 22 -11.75 3.91 7.64
CA GLY A 22 -13.00 3.90 6.89
C GLY A 22 -12.84 4.45 5.48
N ASP A 23 -11.99 5.46 5.31
CA ASP A 23 -11.72 6.00 3.97
C ASP A 23 -11.09 4.96 3.06
N VAL A 24 -10.19 4.14 3.62
CA VAL A 24 -9.55 3.07 2.84
C VAL A 24 -10.58 2.02 2.44
N VAL A 25 -11.43 1.63 3.37
CA VAL A 25 -12.48 0.64 3.10
C VAL A 25 -13.44 1.17 2.04
N ALA A 26 -13.80 2.45 2.13
CA ALA A 26 -14.69 3.07 1.14
C ALA A 26 -14.05 3.09 -0.24
N LEU A 27 -12.76 3.34 -0.33
CA LEU A 27 -12.05 3.30 -1.61
C LEU A 27 -12.08 1.90 -2.21
N LEU A 28 -11.88 0.88 -1.37
CA LEU A 28 -11.91 -0.51 -1.85
C LEU A 28 -13.28 -0.92 -2.34
N ALA A 29 -14.33 -0.25 -1.88
CA ALA A 29 -15.69 -0.56 -2.33
C ALA A 29 -15.96 -0.07 -3.76
N VAL A 30 -15.17 0.88 -4.25
CA VAL A 30 -15.41 1.50 -5.57
C VAL A 30 -14.25 1.31 -6.55
N ALA A 31 -13.15 0.70 -6.11
CA ALA A 31 -11.99 0.49 -6.96
C ALA A 31 -11.41 -0.89 -6.70
N GLU A 32 -10.81 -1.49 -7.72
CA GLU A 32 -10.24 -2.84 -7.63
C GLU A 32 -8.75 -2.80 -7.89
N ARG A 33 -8.08 -3.86 -7.46
CA ARG A 33 -6.66 -4.06 -7.72
C ARG A 33 -5.82 -2.92 -7.18
N LEU A 34 -6.08 -2.59 -5.94
CA LEU A 34 -5.33 -1.58 -5.24
C LEU A 34 -4.21 -2.22 -4.42
N TYR A 35 -3.12 -1.52 -4.34
CA TYR A 35 -1.92 -1.99 -3.65
C TYR A 35 -1.41 -0.88 -2.75
N VAL A 36 -0.67 -1.26 -1.73
CA VAL A 36 0.00 -0.32 -0.84
C VAL A 36 1.50 -0.54 -0.92
N ARG A 37 2.24 0.57 -0.91
CA ARG A 37 3.69 0.55 -0.89
C ARG A 37 4.18 1.53 0.16
N PHE A 38 5.20 1.14 0.89
CA PHE A 38 5.89 2.03 1.83
C PHE A 38 7.21 2.46 1.18
N SER A 39 7.32 3.73 0.82
CA SER A 39 8.50 4.26 0.17
C SER A 39 8.51 5.77 0.28
N ALA A 40 9.42 6.42 -0.43
CA ALA A 40 9.48 7.87 -0.47
C ALA A 40 8.52 8.47 -1.50
N GLY A 41 7.61 7.66 -2.04
CA GLY A 41 6.56 8.13 -2.91
C GLY A 41 6.78 7.79 -4.37
N PRO A 42 5.76 8.08 -5.20
CA PRO A 42 5.82 7.68 -6.61
C PRO A 42 6.92 8.36 -7.42
N VAL A 43 7.25 9.60 -7.10
CA VAL A 43 8.31 10.30 -7.84
C VAL A 43 9.66 9.65 -7.57
N ALA A 44 9.93 9.32 -6.31
CA ALA A 44 11.18 8.64 -5.97
C ALA A 44 11.23 7.25 -6.58
N ASP A 45 10.11 6.54 -6.56
CA ASP A 45 10.05 5.18 -7.09
C ASP A 45 10.14 5.13 -8.61
N ALA A 46 9.71 6.17 -9.29
CA ALA A 46 9.74 6.21 -10.75
C ALA A 46 11.16 6.14 -11.30
N GLY A 47 12.14 6.59 -10.53
CA GLY A 47 13.53 6.57 -10.97
C GLY A 47 14.32 5.38 -10.50
N THR A 48 13.68 4.42 -9.82
CA THR A 48 14.39 3.29 -9.26
C THR A 48 13.62 2.00 -9.51
N GLU A 49 14.31 0.88 -9.32
CA GLU A 49 13.70 -0.44 -9.38
C GLU A 49 13.85 -1.10 -8.02
N SER A 50 12.92 -1.99 -7.69
CA SER A 50 13.02 -2.77 -6.47
C SER A 50 14.20 -3.72 -6.55
N ARG A 51 14.81 -4.00 -5.40
CA ARG A 51 15.97 -4.86 -5.34
C ARG A 51 15.72 -5.97 -4.33
N ASP A 52 16.08 -7.18 -4.73
CA ASP A 52 16.02 -8.33 -3.84
C ASP A 52 17.17 -8.21 -2.83
N HIS A 53 16.84 -8.16 -1.57
CA HIS A 53 17.83 -7.97 -0.50
C HIS A 53 18.81 -9.14 -0.39
N GLU A 54 18.37 -10.33 -0.73
CA GLU A 54 19.24 -11.50 -0.61
C GLU A 54 20.24 -11.61 -1.73
N SER A 55 19.78 -11.43 -2.97
CA SER A 55 20.66 -11.59 -4.13
C SER A 55 21.23 -10.28 -4.63
N GLY A 56 20.62 -9.15 -4.24
CA GLY A 56 21.01 -7.85 -4.76
C GLY A 56 20.54 -7.60 -6.18
N CYS A 57 19.78 -8.52 -6.75
CA CYS A 57 19.30 -8.38 -8.12
C CYS A 57 18.12 -7.41 -8.19
N LEU A 58 18.05 -6.65 -9.27
CA LEU A 58 16.92 -5.77 -9.52
C LEU A 58 15.70 -6.60 -9.89
N LEU A 59 14.55 -6.21 -9.37
CA LEU A 59 13.29 -6.88 -9.66
C LEU A 59 12.63 -6.20 -10.86
N PRO A 60 11.80 -6.94 -11.62
CA PRO A 60 11.18 -6.38 -12.85
C PRO A 60 10.12 -5.33 -12.61
N GLY A 61 9.71 -5.10 -11.37
CA GLY A 61 8.70 -4.10 -11.06
C GLY A 61 8.78 -3.67 -9.62
N LEU A 62 7.87 -2.79 -9.20
CA LEU A 62 7.80 -2.31 -7.83
C LEU A 62 7.14 -3.35 -6.94
N SER A 63 7.80 -3.65 -5.83
CA SER A 63 7.28 -4.57 -4.83
C SER A 63 6.19 -3.87 -4.01
N VAL A 64 5.02 -4.46 -3.96
CA VAL A 64 3.85 -3.89 -3.26
C VAL A 64 3.12 -4.98 -2.51
N ASN A 65 2.15 -4.57 -1.68
CA ASN A 65 1.26 -5.50 -0.99
C ASN A 65 -0.18 -5.24 -1.42
N PRO A 66 -0.98 -6.31 -1.62
CA PRO A 66 -2.39 -6.12 -2.01
C PRO A 66 -3.16 -5.44 -0.90
N LEU A 67 -3.90 -4.40 -1.26
CA LEU A 67 -4.79 -3.74 -0.32
C LEU A 67 -6.17 -4.41 -0.34
N ASP A 68 -6.56 -5.00 -1.48
CA ASP A 68 -7.78 -5.78 -1.57
C ASP A 68 -7.59 -7.12 -0.86
N PRO A 69 -8.61 -7.60 -0.12
CA PRO A 69 -8.50 -8.92 0.51
C PRO A 69 -8.33 -10.03 -0.51
N GLU A 70 -7.54 -11.04 -0.13
CA GLU A 70 -7.42 -12.23 -0.95
C GLU A 70 -8.72 -13.03 -0.88
N PRO A 71 -9.00 -13.87 -1.90
CA PRO A 71 -10.27 -14.61 -1.94
C PRO A 71 -10.52 -15.51 -0.73
N TRP A 72 -9.46 -15.96 -0.05
CA TRP A 72 -9.59 -16.83 1.11
C TRP A 72 -9.89 -16.08 2.41
N TRP A 73 -9.87 -14.74 2.36
CA TRP A 73 -10.10 -13.93 3.56
C TRP A 73 -11.59 -13.93 3.90
N ASP A 74 -11.92 -14.39 5.10
CA ASP A 74 -13.30 -14.54 5.54
C ASP A 74 -13.68 -13.65 6.72
N ARG A 75 -12.85 -12.64 6.99
CA ARG A 75 -13.09 -11.66 8.07
C ARG A 75 -13.45 -10.32 7.46
N PRO A 76 -13.87 -9.34 8.28
CA PRO A 76 -14.17 -8.01 7.75
C PRO A 76 -13.00 -7.42 6.96
N VAL A 77 -13.33 -6.66 5.94
CA VAL A 77 -12.33 -6.04 5.06
C VAL A 77 -11.39 -5.16 5.84
N GLU A 78 -11.90 -4.42 6.83
CA GLU A 78 -11.05 -3.52 7.60
C GLU A 78 -9.98 -4.26 8.39
N HIS A 79 -10.21 -5.51 8.73
CA HIS A 79 -9.18 -6.32 9.42
C HIS A 79 -8.04 -6.65 8.46
N TRP A 80 -8.36 -6.93 7.20
CA TRP A 80 -7.34 -7.14 6.18
C TRP A 80 -6.52 -5.88 5.96
N VAL A 81 -7.21 -4.76 5.79
CA VAL A 81 -6.56 -3.48 5.56
C VAL A 81 -5.64 -3.14 6.74
N ALA A 82 -6.12 -3.36 7.96
CA ALA A 82 -5.32 -3.09 9.16
C ALA A 82 -4.04 -3.94 9.15
N ARG A 83 -4.17 -5.21 8.79
CA ARG A 83 -3.02 -6.10 8.70
C ARG A 83 -2.01 -5.59 7.67
N GLN A 84 -2.49 -5.18 6.50
CA GLN A 84 -1.60 -4.74 5.43
C GLN A 84 -0.89 -3.43 5.77
N LEU A 85 -1.58 -2.54 6.47
CA LEU A 85 -0.99 -1.25 6.80
C LEU A 85 -0.08 -1.30 8.02
N CYS A 86 -0.35 -2.18 8.98
CA CYS A 86 0.44 -2.16 10.21
C CYS A 86 1.71 -3.00 10.12
N GLN A 87 1.80 -3.93 9.17
CA GLN A 87 2.96 -4.83 9.13
C GLN A 87 4.29 -4.08 8.87
N TYR A 88 4.23 -2.92 8.25
CA TYR A 88 5.41 -2.11 8.02
C TYR A 88 5.40 -0.80 8.79
N ALA A 89 4.45 -0.64 9.71
CA ALA A 89 4.32 0.62 10.44
C ALA A 89 5.58 0.99 11.21
N HIS A 90 6.28 0.00 11.72
CA HIS A 90 7.50 0.22 12.49
C HIS A 90 8.65 0.75 11.63
N LEU A 91 8.53 0.68 10.31
CA LEU A 91 9.54 1.20 9.38
C LEU A 91 9.20 2.59 8.88
N MET A 92 8.08 3.15 9.34
CA MET A 92 7.61 4.43 8.84
C MET A 92 8.48 5.59 9.31
N THR A 93 8.92 6.41 8.36
CA THR A 93 9.68 7.63 8.63
C THR A 93 9.13 8.71 7.70
N PRO A 94 9.58 9.98 7.85
CA PRO A 94 9.16 10.99 6.88
C PRO A 94 9.53 10.66 5.44
N GLU A 95 10.57 9.84 5.24
CA GLU A 95 11.03 9.44 3.92
C GLU A 95 10.51 8.07 3.49
N ARG A 96 9.74 7.40 4.35
CA ARG A 96 9.20 6.09 4.04
C ARG A 96 7.80 5.99 4.63
N PHE A 97 6.80 6.11 3.77
CA PHE A 97 5.41 6.22 4.18
C PHE A 97 4.51 5.41 3.24
N PRO A 98 3.33 5.02 3.70
CA PRO A 98 2.42 4.25 2.85
C PRO A 98 1.69 5.15 1.86
N TRP A 99 1.46 4.61 0.67
CA TRP A 99 0.61 5.23 -0.34
C TRP A 99 -0.01 4.15 -1.18
N VAL A 100 -1.13 4.49 -1.82
CA VAL A 100 -1.95 3.53 -2.57
C VAL A 100 -1.71 3.74 -4.05
N LEU A 101 -1.56 2.63 -4.78
CA LEU A 101 -1.31 2.67 -6.22
C LEU A 101 -2.00 1.49 -6.89
N THR A 102 -2.06 1.57 -8.21
CA THR A 102 -2.46 0.46 -9.05
C THR A 102 -1.42 0.27 -10.14
N GLY A 103 -1.49 -0.83 -10.87
CA GLY A 103 -0.54 -1.13 -11.93
C GLY A 103 -0.74 -2.55 -12.43
N ASP A 104 0.14 -2.95 -13.32
CA ASP A 104 0.10 -4.28 -13.92
C ASP A 104 1.04 -5.21 -13.20
N VAL A 105 0.54 -6.36 -12.77
CA VAL A 105 1.38 -7.37 -12.12
C VAL A 105 2.21 -8.06 -13.19
N VAL A 106 3.53 -7.92 -13.08
CA VAL A 106 4.45 -8.49 -14.06
C VAL A 106 5.29 -9.62 -13.47
N GLY A 107 5.11 -9.93 -12.19
CA GLY A 107 5.86 -11.01 -11.56
C GLY A 107 5.58 -11.04 -10.07
N ARG A 108 6.35 -11.89 -9.37
CA ARG A 108 6.28 -12.01 -7.92
C ARG A 108 7.67 -11.87 -7.34
N GLY A 109 7.75 -11.21 -6.20
CA GLY A 109 9.01 -11.06 -5.50
C GLY A 109 9.32 -12.25 -4.62
N PRO A 110 10.40 -12.18 -3.85
CA PRO A 110 10.84 -13.31 -3.02
C PRO A 110 9.85 -13.72 -1.94
N ASP A 111 8.98 -12.80 -1.51
CA ASP A 111 7.95 -13.11 -0.52
C ASP A 111 6.60 -13.36 -1.17
N CYS A 112 6.59 -13.66 -2.46
CA CYS A 112 5.38 -13.85 -3.26
C CYS A 112 4.55 -12.58 -3.39
N GLU A 113 5.11 -11.44 -3.04
CA GLU A 113 4.43 -10.17 -3.19
C GLU A 113 4.35 -9.79 -4.67
N PRO A 114 3.28 -9.12 -5.11
CA PRO A 114 3.19 -8.71 -6.51
C PRO A 114 4.22 -7.65 -6.86
N LEU A 115 4.71 -7.72 -8.08
CA LEU A 115 5.59 -6.70 -8.64
C LEU A 115 4.81 -5.98 -9.74
N LEU A 116 4.75 -4.66 -9.64
CA LEU A 116 3.94 -3.85 -10.55
C LEU A 116 4.76 -3.06 -11.53
N ASP A 117 4.24 -2.98 -12.75
CA ASP A 117 4.73 -2.08 -13.78
C ASP A 117 3.58 -1.14 -14.17
N ALA A 118 3.89 -0.08 -14.90
CA ALA A 118 2.90 0.90 -15.34
C ALA A 118 2.05 1.41 -14.17
N THR A 119 2.72 1.79 -13.09
CA THR A 119 2.04 2.18 -11.86
C THR A 119 1.43 3.56 -11.94
N THR A 120 0.29 3.72 -11.24
CA THR A 120 -0.39 5.00 -11.13
C THR A 120 -0.75 5.23 -9.67
N PRO A 121 -0.36 6.37 -9.08
CA PRO A 121 -0.77 6.69 -7.71
C PRO A 121 -2.29 6.88 -7.64
N VAL A 122 -2.88 6.40 -6.56
CA VAL A 122 -4.32 6.47 -6.35
C VAL A 122 -4.66 7.35 -5.16
N ALA A 123 -3.91 7.26 -4.08
CA ALA A 123 -4.20 8.03 -2.86
C ALA A 123 -2.97 8.07 -1.97
N SER A 124 -2.88 9.13 -1.18
CA SER A 124 -1.92 9.18 -0.08
C SER A 124 -2.61 8.69 1.19
N VAL A 125 -1.82 8.30 2.19
CA VAL A 125 -2.34 7.72 3.42
C VAL A 125 -1.81 8.54 4.59
N ALA A 126 -2.72 9.12 5.37
CA ALA A 126 -2.34 9.90 6.55
C ALA A 126 -1.81 8.97 7.64
N ARG A 127 -0.93 9.49 8.47
CA ARG A 127 -0.40 8.73 9.59
C ARG A 127 -1.50 8.20 10.49
N SER A 128 -2.58 8.97 10.66
CA SER A 128 -3.70 8.55 11.48
C SER A 128 -4.30 7.23 11.01
N VAL A 129 -4.26 6.95 9.70
CA VAL A 129 -4.75 5.68 9.17
C VAL A 129 -3.89 4.53 9.67
N VAL A 130 -2.57 4.71 9.64
CA VAL A 130 -1.65 3.68 10.11
C VAL A 130 -1.82 3.45 11.60
N ASP A 131 -2.02 4.53 12.36
CA ASP A 131 -2.26 4.43 13.80
C ASP A 131 -3.57 3.67 14.10
N GLU A 132 -4.62 3.97 13.35
CA GLU A 132 -5.89 3.24 13.47
C GLU A 132 -5.71 1.77 13.12
N ALA A 133 -4.96 1.50 12.05
CA ALA A 133 -4.72 0.13 11.61
C ALA A 133 -3.98 -0.66 12.69
N ALA A 134 -2.97 -0.05 13.28
CA ALA A 134 -2.20 -0.71 14.34
C ALA A 134 -3.07 -0.98 15.57
N ALA A 135 -3.92 -0.02 15.94
CA ALA A 135 -4.82 -0.19 17.08
C ALA A 135 -5.83 -1.30 16.82
N LEU A 136 -6.41 -1.31 15.62
CA LEU A 136 -7.38 -2.35 15.27
C LEU A 136 -6.71 -3.72 15.22
N TYR A 137 -5.54 -3.81 14.62
CA TYR A 137 -4.82 -5.07 14.53
C TYR A 137 -4.54 -5.64 15.92
N SER A 138 -4.04 -4.79 16.82
CA SER A 138 -3.75 -5.20 18.17
C SER A 138 -5.02 -5.70 18.90
N ARG A 139 -6.14 -4.97 18.73
CA ARG A 139 -7.39 -5.35 19.37
C ARG A 139 -7.95 -6.66 18.84
N VAL A 140 -7.82 -6.89 17.55
CA VAL A 140 -8.43 -8.07 16.91
C VAL A 140 -7.54 -9.30 16.98
N PHE A 141 -6.23 -9.12 16.77
CA PHE A 141 -5.33 -10.26 16.63
C PHE A 141 -4.51 -10.53 17.87
N ASP A 142 -4.09 -9.47 18.56
CA ASP A 142 -3.26 -9.66 19.76
C ASP A 142 -4.10 -9.94 20.99
N SER A 143 -5.13 -9.15 21.21
CA SER A 143 -5.92 -9.29 22.43
C SER A 143 -6.78 -10.54 22.42
N GLY A 144 -6.97 -11.14 21.25
CA GLY A 144 -7.67 -12.41 21.19
C GLY A 144 -6.97 -13.51 21.95
N ASP A 145 -5.67 -13.42 22.06
CA ASP A 145 -4.89 -14.40 22.79
C ASP A 145 -5.09 -14.29 24.28
N ASP A 146 -5.32 -13.08 24.74
CA ASP A 146 -5.48 -12.84 26.16
C ASP A 146 -6.84 -13.22 26.67
N GLY A 147 -7.81 -13.14 25.81
CA GLY A 147 -9.17 -13.39 26.18
C GLY A 147 -9.46 -14.85 26.46
N THR A 148 -8.48 -15.63 26.29
CA THR A 148 -8.70 -17.05 26.46
C THR A 148 -8.15 -17.60 27.73
#